data_aac44819589a6ca274987df3aa8e0dc0
#
_entry.id   aac44819589a6ca274987df3aa8e0dc0
#
_cell.length_a   1.000
_cell.length_b   1.000
_cell.length_c   1.000
_cell.angle_alpha   90.00
_cell.angle_beta   90.00
_cell.angle_gamma   90.00
#
_symmetry.space_group_name_H-M   'P 1'
#
loop_
_entity.id
_entity.type
_entity.pdbx_description
1 polymer ?
#
loop_
_entity_poly.entity_id
_entity_poly.type
_entity_poly.pdbx_seq_one_letter_code
_entity_poly.pdbx_strand_id
1 'polypeptide(L)'
;DLDASEINLALADYVYLKGNFTGSLTGSQNGKQYAIYNLAKPLFENLKSGSTISNIDFKDVNIVGTYDSAALARNAENARITDVSVQGRVSVVGNASNVAGLVVNGTNTQITNSSFTGTILSNNQHIKAYNVGGLVASLKGGESLLSQSKADVTNISGARSNEQRIGGLVGRLENNARITKSY
;
A
#
# COMPACT_ATOMS: atom_id res chain seq x y z
N ASP A 1 7.24 0.21 19.83
CA ASP A 1 6.52 0.96 18.80
C ASP A 1 7.42 2.06 18.25
N LEU A 2 7.33 2.32 16.98
CA LEU A 2 8.05 3.37 16.28
C LEU A 2 7.07 4.49 15.90
N ASP A 3 7.50 5.74 16.04
CA ASP A 3 6.74 6.90 15.55
C ASP A 3 7.43 7.50 14.33
N ALA A 4 6.77 7.40 13.17
CA ALA A 4 7.33 7.91 11.92
C ALA A 4 7.47 9.44 11.90
N SER A 5 6.79 10.17 12.78
CA SER A 5 6.97 11.61 12.91
C SER A 5 8.33 12.00 13.48
N GLU A 6 9.00 11.09 14.19
CA GLU A 6 10.36 11.28 14.72
C GLU A 6 11.45 11.03 13.68
N ILE A 7 11.11 10.40 12.56
CA ILE A 7 12.04 10.21 11.45
C ILE A 7 12.26 11.56 10.78
N ASN A 8 13.53 12.00 10.73
CA ASN A 8 13.88 13.28 10.11
C ASN A 8 13.59 13.25 8.60
N LEU A 9 12.49 13.86 8.19
CA LEU A 9 12.03 13.96 6.80
C LEU A 9 12.44 15.29 6.13
N ALA A 10 13.48 15.96 6.63
CA ALA A 10 13.97 17.22 6.07
C ALA A 10 14.37 17.11 4.57
N LEU A 11 14.55 15.91 4.08
CA LEU A 11 14.74 15.62 2.66
C LEU A 11 13.38 15.46 1.97
N ALA A 12 13.22 16.07 0.80
CA ALA A 12 12.02 16.02 -0.03
C ALA A 12 11.77 14.65 -0.68
N ASP A 13 12.00 13.55 0.05
CA ASP A 13 11.84 12.21 -0.43
C ASP A 13 10.37 11.77 -0.42
N TYR A 14 10.00 10.97 -1.39
CA TYR A 14 8.64 10.47 -1.56
C TYR A 14 8.37 9.15 -0.83
N VAL A 15 9.41 8.54 -0.22
CA VAL A 15 9.35 7.34 0.61
C VAL A 15 10.36 7.43 1.75
N TYR A 16 10.18 6.65 2.82
CA TYR A 16 11.16 6.60 3.91
C TYR A 16 12.40 5.78 3.55
N LEU A 17 12.20 4.60 2.95
CA LEU A 17 13.26 3.69 2.57
C LEU A 17 13.35 3.59 1.06
N LYS A 18 14.30 4.31 0.48
CA LYS A 18 14.58 4.30 -0.95
C LYS A 18 15.32 3.05 -1.40
N GLY A 19 15.14 2.73 -2.69
CA GLY A 19 15.85 1.63 -3.33
C GLY A 19 15.15 0.28 -3.13
N ASN A 20 15.95 -0.77 -3.17
CA ASN A 20 15.46 -2.13 -3.17
C ASN A 20 15.64 -2.79 -1.80
N PHE A 21 14.56 -3.22 -1.21
CA PHE A 21 14.55 -4.02 0.01
C PHE A 21 14.37 -5.49 -0.34
N THR A 22 15.25 -6.36 0.17
CA THR A 22 15.24 -7.82 -0.06
C THR A 22 15.24 -8.63 1.23
N GLY A 23 15.14 -7.96 2.38
CA GLY A 23 15.19 -8.57 3.71
C GLY A 23 13.82 -8.91 4.29
N SER A 24 13.81 -9.15 5.58
CA SER A 24 12.60 -9.37 6.36
C SER A 24 12.37 -8.25 7.37
N LEU A 25 11.12 -7.77 7.44
CA LEU A 25 10.64 -6.87 8.48
C LEU A 25 9.47 -7.53 9.19
N THR A 26 9.57 -7.68 10.49
CA THR A 26 8.46 -8.14 11.32
C THR A 26 8.14 -7.15 12.42
N GLY A 27 6.87 -6.89 12.65
CA GLY A 27 6.37 -6.12 13.79
C GLY A 27 6.11 -6.95 15.04
N SER A 28 6.59 -8.17 15.11
CA SER A 28 6.43 -9.03 16.28
C SER A 28 7.77 -9.55 16.79
N GLN A 29 8.00 -9.42 18.10
CA GLN A 29 9.18 -9.96 18.75
C GLN A 29 8.82 -10.40 20.18
N ASN A 30 9.22 -11.61 20.58
CA ASN A 30 8.97 -12.16 21.92
C ASN A 30 7.49 -12.12 22.35
N GLY A 31 6.57 -12.40 21.42
CA GLY A 31 5.13 -12.36 21.65
C GLY A 31 4.51 -10.97 21.78
N LYS A 32 5.31 -9.91 21.64
CA LYS A 32 4.84 -8.52 21.60
C LYS A 32 4.71 -8.05 20.15
N GLN A 33 3.56 -7.46 19.81
CA GLN A 33 3.33 -6.81 18.53
C GLN A 33 3.65 -5.32 18.60
N TYR A 34 4.30 -4.82 17.57
CA TYR A 34 4.72 -3.42 17.45
C TYR A 34 3.97 -2.75 16.31
N ALA A 35 3.87 -1.43 16.40
CA ALA A 35 3.25 -0.61 15.38
C ALA A 35 4.17 0.53 14.94
N ILE A 36 3.95 0.99 13.70
CA ILE A 36 4.50 2.24 13.18
C ILE A 36 3.36 3.26 13.15
N TYR A 37 3.58 4.40 13.78
CA TYR A 37 2.60 5.48 13.90
C TYR A 37 2.94 6.66 12.98
N ASN A 38 1.91 7.44 12.63
CA ASN A 38 2.05 8.74 11.95
C ASN A 38 2.82 8.68 10.62
N LEU A 39 2.64 7.60 9.87
CA LEU A 39 3.29 7.45 8.57
C LEU A 39 2.78 8.53 7.61
N ALA A 40 3.66 9.41 7.14
CA ALA A 40 3.33 10.52 6.23
C ALA A 40 3.76 10.26 4.77
N LYS A 41 4.49 9.18 4.52
CA LYS A 41 4.95 8.73 3.20
C LYS A 41 4.96 7.20 3.15
N PRO A 42 4.99 6.56 1.98
CA PRO A 42 5.22 5.13 1.87
C PRO A 42 6.48 4.68 2.61
N LEU A 43 6.40 3.54 3.30
CA LEU A 43 7.59 3.03 4.01
C LEU A 43 8.68 2.62 3.03
N PHE A 44 8.34 1.83 2.01
CA PHE A 44 9.30 1.32 1.02
C PHE A 44 9.05 1.88 -0.38
N GLU A 45 10.13 2.11 -1.10
CA GLU A 45 10.05 2.31 -2.55
C GLU A 45 9.81 0.99 -3.27
N ASN A 46 10.71 0.02 -3.09
CA ASN A 46 10.61 -1.28 -3.73
C ASN A 46 10.85 -2.42 -2.74
N LEU A 47 9.88 -3.32 -2.62
CA LEU A 47 10.06 -4.66 -2.08
C LEU A 47 10.43 -5.58 -3.24
N LYS A 48 11.58 -6.24 -3.17
CA LYS A 48 12.09 -7.11 -4.22
C LYS A 48 12.06 -8.58 -3.84
N SER A 49 12.41 -9.43 -4.75
CA SER A 49 12.43 -10.89 -4.58
C SER A 49 13.10 -11.30 -3.28
N GLY A 50 12.41 -12.12 -2.49
CA GLY A 50 12.85 -12.58 -1.17
C GLY A 50 12.44 -11.65 -0.02
N SER A 51 11.86 -10.48 -0.28
CA SER A 51 11.37 -9.64 0.82
C SER A 51 10.14 -10.25 1.50
N THR A 52 10.15 -10.17 2.83
CA THR A 52 9.03 -10.61 3.68
C THR A 52 8.68 -9.52 4.66
N ILE A 53 7.41 -9.11 4.67
CA ILE A 53 6.87 -8.16 5.64
C ILE A 53 5.77 -8.86 6.41
N SER A 54 5.85 -8.86 7.74
CA SER A 54 4.87 -9.61 8.54
C SER A 54 4.58 -9.01 9.91
N ASN A 55 3.36 -9.28 10.41
CA ASN A 55 2.94 -9.00 11.78
C ASN A 55 3.17 -7.54 12.19
N ILE A 56 2.79 -6.58 11.37
CA ILE A 56 3.03 -5.16 11.63
C ILE A 56 1.77 -4.33 11.44
N ASP A 57 1.53 -3.42 12.38
CA ASP A 57 0.46 -2.44 12.30
C ASP A 57 1.01 -1.07 11.92
N PHE A 58 0.31 -0.40 10.99
CA PHE A 58 0.49 1.01 10.69
C PHE A 58 -0.72 1.77 11.21
N LYS A 59 -0.51 2.68 12.14
CA LYS A 59 -1.57 3.45 12.80
C LYS A 59 -1.40 4.95 12.56
N ASP A 60 -2.53 5.66 12.53
CA ASP A 60 -2.56 7.11 12.30
C ASP A 60 -1.83 7.54 11.02
N VAL A 61 -1.95 6.70 9.98
CA VAL A 61 -1.37 6.96 8.66
C VAL A 61 -2.05 8.19 8.04
N ASN A 62 -1.25 9.17 7.59
CA ASN A 62 -1.76 10.35 6.90
C ASN A 62 -0.84 10.74 5.73
N ILE A 63 -0.94 9.99 4.66
CA ILE A 63 -0.11 10.20 3.46
C ILE A 63 -0.81 11.16 2.51
N VAL A 64 -0.07 12.22 2.12
CA VAL A 64 -0.44 13.11 1.03
C VAL A 64 0.70 13.09 0.00
N GLY A 65 0.63 12.14 -0.92
CA GLY A 65 1.69 11.91 -1.91
C GLY A 65 1.53 12.76 -3.18
N THR A 66 2.62 13.24 -3.74
CA THR A 66 2.67 13.87 -5.08
C THR A 66 2.95 12.84 -6.18
N TYR A 67 3.25 11.61 -5.80
CA TYR A 67 3.49 10.44 -6.64
C TYR A 67 2.59 9.29 -6.22
N ASP A 68 2.60 8.20 -6.97
CA ASP A 68 1.93 6.96 -6.62
C ASP A 68 2.24 6.55 -5.18
N SER A 69 1.21 6.35 -4.37
CA SER A 69 1.37 6.20 -2.93
C SER A 69 0.47 5.11 -2.34
N ALA A 70 1.04 4.39 -1.38
CA ALA A 70 0.36 3.47 -0.48
C ALA A 70 1.14 3.46 0.86
N ALA A 71 0.59 2.90 1.91
CA ALA A 71 1.28 2.95 3.21
C ALA A 71 2.56 2.11 3.24
N LEU A 72 2.51 0.87 2.77
CA LEU A 72 3.65 -0.05 2.86
C LEU A 72 4.68 0.17 1.74
N ALA A 73 4.27 0.03 0.49
CA ALA A 73 5.22 0.07 -0.62
C ALA A 73 4.63 0.65 -1.90
N ARG A 74 5.47 1.33 -2.68
CA ARG A 74 5.12 1.70 -4.06
C ARG A 74 5.15 0.50 -4.99
N ASN A 75 6.18 -0.33 -4.88
CA ASN A 75 6.30 -1.53 -5.71
C ASN A 75 6.63 -2.75 -4.84
N ALA A 76 5.99 -3.86 -5.14
CA ALA A 76 6.28 -5.17 -4.56
C ALA A 76 6.41 -6.19 -5.68
N GLU A 77 7.56 -6.84 -5.78
CA GLU A 77 7.89 -7.81 -6.82
C GLU A 77 8.43 -9.08 -6.20
N ASN A 78 7.76 -10.21 -6.43
CA ASN A 78 8.07 -11.51 -5.83
C ASN A 78 8.23 -11.41 -4.29
N ALA A 79 7.39 -10.60 -3.67
CA ALA A 79 7.42 -10.31 -2.23
C ALA A 79 6.29 -11.05 -1.50
N ARG A 80 6.48 -11.25 -0.21
CA ARG A 80 5.47 -11.83 0.69
C ARG A 80 5.07 -10.83 1.77
N ILE A 81 3.79 -10.57 1.90
CA ILE A 81 3.20 -9.63 2.87
C ILE A 81 2.11 -10.40 3.63
N THR A 82 2.26 -10.52 4.94
CA THR A 82 1.36 -11.34 5.76
C THR A 82 1.07 -10.65 7.09
N ASP A 83 -0.18 -10.68 7.53
CA ASP A 83 -0.59 -10.11 8.83
C ASP A 83 -0.18 -8.64 8.97
N VAL A 84 -0.48 -7.83 7.95
CA VAL A 84 -0.19 -6.39 7.95
C VAL A 84 -1.49 -5.61 8.00
N SER A 85 -1.63 -4.74 8.99
CA SER A 85 -2.78 -3.83 9.08
C SER A 85 -2.38 -2.37 8.86
N VAL A 86 -3.24 -1.63 8.20
CA VAL A 86 -3.07 -0.19 7.97
C VAL A 86 -4.34 0.54 8.37
N GLN A 87 -4.20 1.57 9.20
CA GLN A 87 -5.30 2.43 9.60
C GLN A 87 -4.96 3.90 9.34
N GLY A 88 -5.84 4.59 8.60
CA GLY A 88 -5.69 6.03 8.39
C GLY A 88 -6.09 6.48 6.98
N ARG A 89 -5.34 7.45 6.46
CA ARG A 89 -5.63 8.10 5.18
C ARG A 89 -4.45 7.97 4.23
N VAL A 90 -4.75 7.57 3.00
CA VAL A 90 -3.80 7.65 1.87
C VAL A 90 -4.43 8.50 0.78
N SER A 91 -3.77 9.59 0.43
CA SER A 91 -4.22 10.48 -0.63
C SER A 91 -3.08 10.84 -1.56
N VAL A 92 -3.43 11.14 -2.80
CA VAL A 92 -2.46 11.60 -3.79
C VAL A 92 -2.94 12.89 -4.45
N VAL A 93 -1.98 13.77 -4.71
CA VAL A 93 -2.15 15.04 -5.42
C VAL A 93 -1.04 15.14 -6.48
N GLY A 94 -1.19 15.99 -7.46
CA GLY A 94 -0.13 16.15 -8.47
C GLY A 94 -0.12 15.03 -9.52
N ASN A 95 1.03 14.51 -9.89
CA ASN A 95 1.24 13.58 -11.02
C ASN A 95 1.07 12.08 -10.66
N ALA A 96 0.42 11.76 -9.55
CA ALA A 96 0.18 10.38 -9.18
C ALA A 96 -0.87 9.72 -10.08
N SER A 97 -0.57 8.53 -10.55
CA SER A 97 -1.48 7.73 -11.39
C SER A 97 -2.19 6.62 -10.61
N ASN A 98 -1.63 6.21 -9.47
CA ASN A 98 -2.15 5.08 -8.70
C ASN A 98 -2.12 5.38 -7.19
N VAL A 99 -3.13 4.90 -6.47
CA VAL A 99 -3.21 5.02 -5.02
C VAL A 99 -3.85 3.79 -4.39
N ALA A 100 -3.33 3.34 -3.26
CA ALA A 100 -3.88 2.21 -2.53
C ALA A 100 -3.63 2.33 -1.02
N GLY A 101 -4.32 1.49 -0.25
CA GLY A 101 -4.10 1.43 1.20
C GLY A 101 -2.75 0.79 1.57
N LEU A 102 -2.37 -0.30 0.92
CA LEU A 102 -1.21 -1.12 1.30
C LEU A 102 -0.07 -1.09 0.28
N VAL A 103 -0.31 -1.45 -0.97
CA VAL A 103 0.70 -1.53 -2.04
C VAL A 103 0.18 -0.89 -3.31
N VAL A 104 1.01 -0.09 -3.99
CA VAL A 104 0.59 0.47 -5.29
C VAL A 104 0.65 -0.59 -6.38
N ASN A 105 1.83 -1.15 -6.66
CA ASN A 105 2.02 -2.13 -7.72
C ASN A 105 2.55 -3.45 -7.15
N GLY A 106 1.75 -4.51 -7.21
CA GLY A 106 2.16 -5.88 -6.89
C GLY A 106 2.39 -6.70 -8.16
N THR A 107 3.55 -7.34 -8.25
CA THR A 107 3.89 -8.27 -9.36
C THR A 107 4.38 -9.58 -8.76
N ASN A 108 3.73 -10.69 -9.06
CA ASN A 108 4.03 -12.00 -8.46
C ASN A 108 4.14 -11.91 -6.92
N THR A 109 3.29 -11.10 -6.30
CA THR A 109 3.34 -10.78 -4.87
C THR A 109 2.19 -11.46 -4.14
N GLN A 110 2.51 -12.06 -3.01
CA GLN A 110 1.52 -12.70 -2.15
C GLN A 110 1.18 -11.80 -0.97
N ILE A 111 -0.09 -11.45 -0.83
CA ILE A 111 -0.64 -10.65 0.27
C ILE A 111 -1.69 -11.49 0.98
N THR A 112 -1.47 -11.78 2.25
CA THR A 112 -2.34 -12.68 3.03
C THR A 112 -2.68 -12.06 4.37
N ASN A 113 -3.92 -12.24 4.82
CA ASN A 113 -4.41 -11.79 6.13
C ASN A 113 -4.05 -10.34 6.45
N SER A 114 -4.20 -9.47 5.46
CA SER A 114 -3.80 -8.06 5.58
C SER A 114 -5.01 -7.14 5.41
N SER A 115 -4.96 -5.97 6.02
CA SER A 115 -6.11 -5.07 6.02
C SER A 115 -5.75 -3.61 5.83
N PHE A 116 -6.71 -2.86 5.30
CA PHE A 116 -6.74 -1.41 5.32
C PHE A 116 -8.07 -0.92 5.87
N THR A 117 -8.02 0.03 6.78
CA THR A 117 -9.21 0.71 7.31
C THR A 117 -9.01 2.22 7.22
N GLY A 118 -9.91 2.90 6.52
CA GLY A 118 -9.80 4.37 6.42
C GLY A 118 -10.25 4.96 5.11
N THR A 119 -9.49 5.93 4.61
CA THR A 119 -9.87 6.75 3.46
C THR A 119 -8.79 6.74 2.38
N ILE A 120 -9.21 6.54 1.12
CA ILE A 120 -8.32 6.61 -0.05
C ILE A 120 -8.84 7.65 -1.02
N LEU A 121 -8.03 8.66 -1.32
CA LEU A 121 -8.43 9.79 -2.16
C LEU A 121 -7.40 10.05 -3.27
N SER A 122 -7.91 10.25 -4.46
CA SER A 122 -7.15 10.83 -5.55
C SER A 122 -7.75 12.20 -5.86
N ASN A 123 -7.14 13.25 -5.33
CA ASN A 123 -7.67 14.62 -5.34
C ASN A 123 -7.19 15.46 -6.53
N ASN A 124 -6.96 14.87 -7.69
CA ASN A 124 -6.43 15.66 -8.78
C ASN A 124 -7.47 15.95 -9.87
N GLN A 125 -7.81 17.23 -10.04
CA GLN A 125 -8.67 17.69 -11.12
C GLN A 125 -7.98 17.63 -12.50
N HIS A 126 -6.66 17.45 -12.53
CA HIS A 126 -5.86 17.52 -13.76
C HIS A 126 -5.12 16.24 -14.11
N ILE A 127 -5.15 15.20 -13.25
CA ILE A 127 -4.38 13.97 -13.44
C ILE A 127 -5.26 12.75 -13.34
N LYS A 128 -5.03 11.88 -14.27
CA LYS A 128 -5.68 10.60 -14.44
C LYS A 128 -5.13 9.60 -13.42
N ALA A 129 -5.69 9.53 -12.21
CA ALA A 129 -5.42 8.35 -11.39
C ALA A 129 -6.08 7.15 -12.07
N TYR A 130 -5.25 6.31 -12.67
CA TYR A 130 -5.75 5.18 -13.44
C TYR A 130 -6.25 4.05 -12.55
N ASN A 131 -5.55 3.77 -11.43
CA ASN A 131 -5.93 2.67 -10.55
C ASN A 131 -6.01 3.12 -9.10
N VAL A 132 -7.15 2.88 -8.48
CA VAL A 132 -7.42 3.13 -7.06
C VAL A 132 -7.89 1.83 -6.42
N GLY A 133 -7.21 1.36 -5.39
CA GLY A 133 -7.56 0.11 -4.73
C GLY A 133 -7.57 0.23 -3.20
N GLY A 134 -8.52 -0.43 -2.55
CA GLY A 134 -8.58 -0.46 -1.09
C GLY A 134 -7.31 -1.03 -0.47
N LEU A 135 -6.76 -2.10 -1.03
CA LEU A 135 -5.48 -2.69 -0.63
C LEU A 135 -4.40 -2.48 -1.68
N VAL A 136 -4.69 -2.76 -2.95
CA VAL A 136 -3.69 -2.74 -4.03
C VAL A 136 -4.23 -1.96 -5.23
N ALA A 137 -3.45 -1.02 -5.76
CA ALA A 137 -3.89 -0.30 -6.95
C ALA A 137 -3.80 -1.17 -8.22
N SER A 138 -2.70 -1.89 -8.40
CA SER A 138 -2.51 -2.84 -9.50
C SER A 138 -1.84 -4.12 -9.02
N LEU A 139 -2.48 -5.27 -9.25
CA LEU A 139 -1.96 -6.60 -8.93
C LEU A 139 -1.86 -7.43 -10.19
N LYS A 140 -0.67 -7.93 -10.52
CA LYS A 140 -0.41 -8.65 -11.76
C LYS A 140 0.55 -9.83 -11.59
N GLY A 141 0.46 -10.80 -12.50
CA GLY A 141 1.34 -11.97 -12.56
C GLY A 141 0.69 -13.22 -11.94
N GLY A 142 0.94 -14.38 -12.56
CA GLY A 142 0.27 -15.63 -12.21
C GLY A 142 0.49 -16.15 -10.80
N GLU A 143 1.53 -15.69 -10.13
CA GLU A 143 1.82 -16.02 -8.74
C GLU A 143 1.27 -14.97 -7.75
N SER A 144 0.70 -13.87 -8.23
CA SER A 144 0.07 -12.88 -7.38
C SER A 144 -1.20 -13.41 -6.76
N LEU A 145 -1.28 -13.28 -5.45
CA LEU A 145 -2.41 -13.72 -4.65
C LEU A 145 -2.72 -12.68 -3.57
N LEU A 146 -3.97 -12.22 -3.56
CA LEU A 146 -4.56 -11.53 -2.42
C LEU A 146 -5.53 -12.48 -1.74
N SER A 147 -5.26 -12.88 -0.50
CA SER A 147 -6.11 -13.84 0.21
C SER A 147 -6.37 -13.44 1.66
N GLN A 148 -7.55 -13.84 2.18
CA GLN A 148 -7.94 -13.62 3.56
C GLN A 148 -7.77 -12.16 4.02
N SER A 149 -7.95 -11.22 3.10
CA SER A 149 -7.61 -9.81 3.31
C SER A 149 -8.86 -8.93 3.21
N LYS A 150 -8.80 -7.78 3.85
CA LYS A 150 -9.98 -6.90 4.01
C LYS A 150 -9.64 -5.44 3.70
N ALA A 151 -10.58 -4.75 3.05
CA ALA A 151 -10.53 -3.31 2.93
C ALA A 151 -11.84 -2.70 3.43
N ASP A 152 -11.76 -1.99 4.54
CA ASP A 152 -12.87 -1.22 5.13
C ASP A 152 -12.65 0.26 4.83
N VAL A 153 -13.12 0.68 3.67
CA VAL A 153 -12.86 2.01 3.13
C VAL A 153 -14.09 2.89 3.29
N THR A 154 -14.01 3.89 4.17
CA THR A 154 -15.10 4.84 4.39
C THR A 154 -15.34 5.78 3.21
N ASN A 155 -14.29 6.07 2.45
CA ASN A 155 -14.36 6.84 1.22
C ASN A 155 -13.24 6.39 0.27
N ILE A 156 -13.62 5.99 -0.92
CA ILE A 156 -12.68 5.70 -2.01
C ILE A 156 -13.06 6.56 -3.22
N SER A 157 -12.18 7.42 -3.63
CA SER A 157 -12.42 8.30 -4.77
C SER A 157 -11.21 8.38 -5.69
N GLY A 158 -11.49 8.46 -6.97
CA GLY A 158 -10.52 8.72 -8.00
C GLY A 158 -10.76 10.06 -8.69
N ALA A 159 -9.80 10.52 -9.49
CA ALA A 159 -9.97 11.70 -10.32
C ALA A 159 -10.90 11.40 -11.50
N ARG A 160 -11.56 12.43 -12.04
CA ARG A 160 -12.46 12.28 -13.18
C ARG A 160 -11.67 11.95 -14.45
N SER A 161 -11.66 10.70 -14.87
CA SER A 161 -11.17 10.29 -16.19
C SER A 161 -11.96 9.11 -16.73
N ASN A 162 -12.05 8.97 -18.05
CA ASN A 162 -12.78 7.88 -18.70
C ASN A 162 -12.08 6.52 -18.60
N GLU A 163 -10.86 6.47 -18.08
CA GLU A 163 -10.06 5.24 -17.98
C GLU A 163 -9.78 4.80 -16.52
N GLN A 164 -10.55 5.32 -15.59
CA GLN A 164 -10.33 5.08 -14.18
C GLN A 164 -10.81 3.69 -13.74
N ARG A 165 -10.00 3.03 -12.93
CA ARG A 165 -10.32 1.75 -12.29
C ARG A 165 -10.30 1.92 -10.79
N ILE A 166 -11.47 1.79 -10.19
CA ILE A 166 -11.63 1.90 -8.73
C ILE A 166 -12.17 0.56 -8.24
N GLY A 167 -11.46 -0.07 -7.32
CA GLY A 167 -11.87 -1.32 -6.69
C GLY A 167 -11.80 -1.25 -5.18
N GLY A 168 -12.80 -1.81 -4.49
CA GLY A 168 -12.82 -1.90 -3.03
C GLY A 168 -11.57 -2.59 -2.46
N LEU A 169 -11.08 -3.63 -3.14
CA LEU A 169 -9.84 -4.33 -2.79
C LEU A 169 -8.70 -3.99 -3.74
N VAL A 170 -8.89 -4.20 -5.04
CA VAL A 170 -7.87 -4.07 -6.08
C VAL A 170 -8.42 -3.22 -7.23
N GLY A 171 -7.73 -2.16 -7.61
CA GLY A 171 -8.13 -1.30 -8.72
C GLY A 171 -7.97 -1.98 -10.08
N ARG A 172 -6.89 -2.74 -10.27
CA ARG A 172 -6.59 -3.46 -11.50
C ARG A 172 -6.00 -4.84 -11.21
N LEU A 173 -6.60 -5.89 -11.79
CA LEU A 173 -6.15 -7.28 -11.66
C LEU A 173 -5.80 -7.82 -13.04
N GLU A 174 -4.56 -8.33 -13.22
CA GLU A 174 -4.06 -8.74 -14.53
C GLU A 174 -3.18 -9.99 -14.49
N ASN A 175 -3.01 -10.60 -15.67
CA ASN A 175 -2.06 -11.67 -15.90
C ASN A 175 -2.20 -12.84 -14.91
N ASN A 176 -3.42 -13.33 -14.75
CA ASN A 176 -3.79 -14.46 -13.90
C ASN A 176 -3.56 -14.24 -12.39
N ALA A 177 -3.38 -13.01 -11.93
CA ALA A 177 -3.41 -12.69 -10.51
C ALA A 177 -4.78 -13.05 -9.90
N ARG A 178 -4.81 -13.46 -8.63
CA ARG A 178 -6.01 -14.00 -7.99
C ARG A 178 -6.36 -13.28 -6.70
N ILE A 179 -7.66 -13.20 -6.43
CA ILE A 179 -8.22 -12.76 -5.15
C ILE A 179 -9.06 -13.90 -4.58
N THR A 180 -8.85 -14.27 -3.33
CA THR A 180 -9.60 -15.34 -2.67
C THR A 180 -9.92 -14.97 -1.22
N LYS A 181 -11.13 -15.33 -0.74
CA LYS A 181 -11.54 -15.14 0.66
C LYS A 181 -11.31 -13.73 1.20
N SER A 182 -11.49 -12.71 0.37
CA SER A 182 -11.21 -11.32 0.69
C SER A 182 -12.41 -10.41 0.41
N TYR A 183 -12.58 -9.35 1.19
CA TYR A 183 -13.74 -8.45 1.10
C TYR A 183 -13.44 -7.01 1.52
#